data_31558b16f676db712aef77e55f02e1dd
#
_entry.id   31558b16f676db712aef77e55f02e1dd
#
_cell.length_a   1.000
_cell.length_b   1.000
_cell.length_c   1.000
_cell.angle_alpha   90.00
_cell.angle_beta   90.00
_cell.angle_gamma   90.00
#
_symmetry.space_group_name_H-M   'P 1'
#
loop_
_entity.id
_entity.type
_entity.pdbx_description
1 polymer ?
#
loop_
_entity_poly.entity_id
_entity_poly.type
_entity_poly.pdbx_seq_one_letter_code
_entity_poly.pdbx_strand_id
1 'polypeptide(L)'
;MALCDVDMGAKHTQEIEAMFPGVPKYRDFRKLFSEMAGKIDAVMVATPDHSHFPICMAAMREGIHVYVEKPLARTFYECELLMEAEKKYGVVTQMGNQGHSEANYFQL
;
A
#
# COMPACT_ATOMS: atom_id res chain seq x y z
N MET A 1 -3.06 6.56 -12.13
CA MET A 1 -2.17 5.49 -11.61
C MET A 1 -0.76 6.03 -11.46
N ALA A 2 0.03 5.55 -10.49
CA ALA A 2 1.45 5.87 -10.29
C ALA A 2 2.16 4.62 -9.71
N LEU A 3 3.47 4.54 -9.91
CA LEU A 3 4.32 3.49 -9.34
C LEU A 3 5.30 4.10 -8.33
N CYS A 4 5.56 3.39 -7.24
CA CYS A 4 6.54 3.82 -6.25
C CYS A 4 7.36 2.62 -5.73
N ASP A 5 8.65 2.70 -5.89
CA ASP A 5 9.61 1.73 -5.36
C ASP A 5 10.95 2.43 -5.11
N VAL A 6 11.60 2.17 -3.99
CA VAL A 6 12.92 2.75 -3.66
C VAL A 6 13.98 2.37 -4.70
N ASP A 7 13.81 1.19 -5.32
CA ASP A 7 14.69 0.65 -6.35
C ASP A 7 14.19 0.90 -7.79
N MET A 8 13.32 1.91 -7.98
CA MET A 8 12.80 2.28 -9.31
C MET A 8 13.95 2.44 -10.31
N GLY A 9 13.85 1.74 -11.46
CA GLY A 9 14.90 1.65 -12.47
C GLY A 9 15.86 0.47 -12.29
N ALA A 10 15.78 -0.29 -11.19
CA ALA A 10 16.55 -1.50 -11.00
C ALA A 10 16.02 -2.65 -11.87
N LYS A 11 16.83 -3.69 -12.08
CA LYS A 11 16.48 -4.81 -12.97
C LYS A 11 15.13 -5.46 -12.64
N HIS A 12 14.80 -5.60 -11.36
CA HIS A 12 13.54 -6.23 -10.93
C HIS A 12 12.31 -5.34 -11.09
N THR A 13 12.47 -4.02 -11.24
CA THR A 13 11.36 -3.09 -11.49
C THR A 13 11.14 -2.83 -12.98
N GLN A 14 12.11 -3.15 -13.84
CA GLN A 14 12.06 -2.84 -15.28
C GLN A 14 10.86 -3.48 -16.00
N GLU A 15 10.48 -4.71 -15.65
CA GLU A 15 9.32 -5.37 -16.27
C GLU A 15 8.03 -4.61 -15.97
N ILE A 16 7.81 -4.25 -14.71
CA ILE A 16 6.64 -3.45 -14.30
C ILE A 16 6.66 -2.07 -14.94
N GLU A 17 7.83 -1.43 -14.99
CA GLU A 17 8.00 -0.13 -15.64
C GLU A 17 7.69 -0.18 -17.14
N ALA A 18 8.05 -1.27 -17.81
CA ALA A 18 7.77 -1.49 -19.22
C ALA A 18 6.28 -1.78 -19.49
N MET A 19 5.59 -2.43 -18.55
CA MET A 19 4.14 -2.68 -18.66
C MET A 19 3.31 -1.40 -18.56
N PHE A 20 3.84 -0.38 -17.88
CA PHE A 20 3.14 0.89 -17.65
C PHE A 20 3.95 2.09 -18.13
N PRO A 21 4.20 2.21 -19.45
CA PRO A 21 4.93 3.36 -20.01
C PRO A 21 4.13 4.65 -19.80
N GLY A 22 4.82 5.72 -19.41
CA GLY A 22 4.18 7.03 -19.20
C GLY A 22 3.50 7.23 -17.84
N VAL A 23 3.43 6.22 -17.01
CA VAL A 23 2.94 6.35 -15.64
C VAL A 23 3.99 7.03 -14.76
N PRO A 24 3.60 8.05 -13.95
CA PRO A 24 4.52 8.68 -13.00
C PRO A 24 5.18 7.67 -12.07
N LYS A 25 6.49 7.82 -11.87
CA LYS A 25 7.32 6.91 -11.09
C LYS A 25 7.99 7.67 -9.95
N TYR A 26 7.95 7.09 -8.76
CA TYR A 26 8.46 7.69 -7.53
C TYR A 26 9.40 6.72 -6.82
N ARG A 27 10.37 7.26 -6.10
CA ARG A 27 11.23 6.50 -5.17
C ARG A 27 10.88 6.77 -3.69
N ASP A 28 10.01 7.74 -3.45
CA ASP A 28 9.56 8.14 -2.12
C ASP A 28 8.04 8.27 -2.12
N PHE A 29 7.36 7.47 -1.30
CA PHE A 29 5.91 7.48 -1.18
C PHE A 29 5.35 8.83 -0.71
N ARG A 30 6.12 9.60 0.07
CA ARG A 30 5.71 10.94 0.54
C ARG A 30 5.59 11.91 -0.63
N LYS A 31 6.55 11.82 -1.56
CA LYS A 31 6.51 12.60 -2.80
C LYS A 31 5.33 12.16 -3.69
N LEU A 32 5.11 10.83 -3.81
CA LEU A 32 3.96 10.30 -4.54
C LEU A 32 2.66 10.90 -3.98
N PHE A 33 2.41 10.79 -2.69
CA PHE A 33 1.16 11.28 -2.11
C PHE A 33 1.01 12.79 -2.25
N SER A 34 2.07 13.57 -2.05
CA SER A 34 2.00 15.03 -2.22
C SER A 34 1.69 15.49 -3.63
N GLU A 35 2.19 14.80 -4.66
CA GLU A 35 1.98 15.15 -6.08
C GLU A 35 0.71 14.52 -6.68
N MET A 36 0.25 13.41 -6.10
CA MET A 36 -0.91 12.65 -6.58
C MET A 36 -2.15 12.84 -5.71
N ALA A 37 -2.11 13.72 -4.72
CA ALA A 37 -3.28 14.06 -3.91
C ALA A 37 -4.47 14.45 -4.80
N GLY A 38 -5.64 13.84 -4.54
CA GLY A 38 -6.86 14.03 -5.34
C GLY A 38 -6.83 13.47 -6.77
N LYS A 39 -5.78 12.73 -7.14
CA LYS A 39 -5.64 12.08 -8.46
C LYS A 39 -5.63 10.55 -8.38
N ILE A 40 -5.52 10.00 -7.17
CA ILE A 40 -5.60 8.57 -6.88
C ILE A 40 -6.61 8.34 -5.76
N ASP A 41 -7.39 7.28 -5.86
CA ASP A 41 -8.44 6.93 -4.90
C ASP A 41 -7.98 5.86 -3.93
N ALA A 42 -7.05 4.99 -4.35
CA ALA A 42 -6.56 3.88 -3.57
C ALA A 42 -5.08 3.60 -3.83
N VAL A 43 -4.43 2.97 -2.84
CA VAL A 43 -3.05 2.49 -2.94
C VAL A 43 -2.97 1.01 -2.55
N MET A 44 -2.15 0.26 -3.30
CA MET A 44 -1.71 -1.08 -2.91
C MET A 44 -0.30 -0.96 -2.31
N VAL A 45 -0.15 -1.39 -1.06
CA VAL A 45 1.12 -1.38 -0.32
C VAL A 45 1.65 -2.81 -0.23
N ALA A 46 2.72 -3.09 -0.96
CA ALA A 46 3.40 -4.38 -1.02
C ALA A 46 4.91 -4.22 -0.78
N THR A 47 5.25 -3.37 0.15
CA THR A 47 6.63 -3.04 0.56
C THR A 47 7.12 -3.98 1.67
N PRO A 48 8.38 -3.91 2.13
CA PRO A 48 8.82 -4.66 3.30
C PRO A 48 7.97 -4.35 4.54
N ASP A 49 7.72 -5.37 5.37
CA ASP A 49 6.81 -5.38 6.52
C ASP A 49 6.93 -4.14 7.43
N HIS A 50 8.18 -3.69 7.68
CA HIS A 50 8.45 -2.55 8.56
C HIS A 50 7.94 -1.21 8.02
N SER A 51 7.61 -1.12 6.76
CA SER A 51 7.16 0.12 6.11
C SER A 51 5.63 0.18 5.89
N HIS A 52 4.88 -0.90 6.15
CA HIS A 52 3.45 -0.92 5.97
C HIS A 52 2.75 0.17 6.77
N PHE A 53 2.97 0.23 8.08
CA PHE A 53 2.33 1.20 8.96
C PHE A 53 2.54 2.65 8.52
N PRO A 54 3.78 3.16 8.33
CA PRO A 54 3.98 4.56 7.96
C PRO A 54 3.40 4.91 6.59
N ILE A 55 3.43 3.99 5.62
CA ILE A 55 2.86 4.23 4.29
C ILE A 55 1.33 4.25 4.34
N CYS A 56 0.71 3.27 5.00
CA CYS A 56 -0.74 3.21 5.19
C CYS A 56 -1.27 4.46 5.91
N MET A 57 -0.62 4.85 7.01
CA MET A 57 -1.00 6.03 7.77
C MET A 57 -0.89 7.32 6.93
N ALA A 58 0.14 7.43 6.10
CA ALA A 58 0.30 8.57 5.20
C ALA A 58 -0.81 8.62 4.14
N ALA A 59 -1.13 7.47 3.51
CA ALA A 59 -2.21 7.37 2.52
C ALA A 59 -3.58 7.73 3.12
N MET A 60 -3.89 7.16 4.29
CA MET A 60 -5.17 7.41 4.98
C MET A 60 -5.37 8.88 5.33
N ARG A 61 -4.31 9.60 5.72
CA ARG A 61 -4.37 11.04 6.02
C ARG A 61 -4.75 11.88 4.81
N GLU A 62 -4.40 11.42 3.62
CA GLU A 62 -4.78 12.04 2.35
C GLU A 62 -6.15 11.56 1.82
N GLY A 63 -6.89 10.77 2.60
CA GLY A 63 -8.19 10.22 2.21
C GLY A 63 -8.10 9.11 1.16
N ILE A 64 -6.95 8.46 1.02
CA ILE A 64 -6.69 7.41 0.04
C ILE A 64 -7.01 6.04 0.67
N HIS A 65 -7.82 5.24 -0.02
CA HIS A 65 -8.12 3.86 0.38
C HIS A 65 -6.88 2.97 0.32
N VAL A 66 -6.79 1.96 1.17
CA VAL A 66 -5.57 1.15 1.31
C VAL A 66 -5.85 -0.34 1.18
N TYR A 67 -5.16 -0.99 0.26
CA TYR A 67 -4.91 -2.43 0.31
C TYR A 67 -3.45 -2.63 0.73
N VAL A 68 -3.20 -3.37 1.80
CA VAL A 68 -1.84 -3.62 2.31
C VAL A 68 -1.57 -5.11 2.44
N GLU A 69 -0.40 -5.56 2.02
CA GLU A 69 0.03 -6.94 2.21
C GLU A 69 0.19 -7.30 3.70
N LYS A 70 0.12 -8.60 3.99
CA LYS A 70 0.40 -9.13 5.33
C LYS A 70 1.90 -8.95 5.66
N PRO A 71 2.26 -8.72 6.92
CA PRO A 71 1.41 -8.37 8.06
C PRO A 71 0.95 -6.92 8.00
N LEU A 72 -0.20 -6.63 8.61
CA LEU A 72 -0.76 -5.27 8.61
C LEU A 72 0.22 -4.24 9.19
N ALA A 73 0.83 -4.56 10.31
CA ALA A 73 1.82 -3.73 11.00
C ALA A 73 2.75 -4.61 11.85
N ARG A 74 3.75 -4.00 12.50
CA ARG A 74 4.74 -4.70 13.31
C ARG A 74 4.33 -4.88 14.78
N THR A 75 3.44 -4.05 15.28
CA THR A 75 3.00 -4.05 16.66
C THR A 75 1.49 -3.98 16.76
N PHE A 76 0.95 -4.47 17.87
CA PHE A 76 -0.47 -4.35 18.19
C PHE A 76 -0.93 -2.88 18.20
N TYR A 77 -0.12 -2.01 18.79
CA TYR A 77 -0.39 -0.58 18.86
C TYR A 77 -0.50 0.09 17.48
N GLU A 78 0.38 -0.27 16.54
CA GLU A 78 0.28 0.22 15.15
C GLU A 78 -1.02 -0.26 14.48
N CYS A 79 -1.47 -1.48 14.74
CA CYS A 79 -2.74 -1.98 14.23
C CYS A 79 -3.93 -1.17 14.79
N GLU A 80 -3.94 -0.87 16.09
CA GLU A 80 -4.97 -0.03 16.71
C GLU A 80 -5.01 1.37 16.08
N LEU A 81 -3.85 1.98 15.87
CA LEU A 81 -3.78 3.29 15.23
C LEU A 81 -4.30 3.28 13.78
N LEU A 82 -4.07 2.21 13.01
CA LEU A 82 -4.63 2.06 11.66
C LEU A 82 -6.15 1.91 11.70
N MET A 83 -6.69 1.13 12.63
CA MET A 83 -8.15 0.99 12.82
C MET A 83 -8.82 2.31 13.22
N GLU A 84 -8.17 3.11 14.05
CA GLU A 84 -8.64 4.46 14.40
C GLU A 84 -8.57 5.40 13.19
N ALA A 85 -7.49 5.34 12.42
CA ALA A 85 -7.28 6.15 11.23
C ALA A 85 -8.34 5.87 10.15
N GLU A 86 -8.70 4.59 9.93
CA GLU A 86 -9.78 4.19 9.01
C GLU A 86 -11.08 4.94 9.33
N LYS A 87 -11.49 4.90 10.61
CA LYS A 87 -12.70 5.58 11.07
C LYS A 87 -12.57 7.10 10.96
N LYS A 88 -11.43 7.63 11.39
CA LYS A 88 -11.17 9.07 11.44
C LYS A 88 -11.18 9.72 10.05
N TYR A 89 -10.57 9.08 9.07
CA TYR A 89 -10.41 9.61 7.72
C TYR A 89 -11.48 9.10 6.74
N GLY A 90 -12.37 8.19 7.18
CA GLY A 90 -13.47 7.66 6.36
C GLY A 90 -13.01 6.89 5.14
N VAL A 91 -11.87 6.21 5.24
CA VAL A 91 -11.31 5.41 4.15
C VAL A 91 -11.67 3.93 4.32
N VAL A 92 -11.55 3.16 3.25
CA VAL A 92 -11.71 1.70 3.26
C VAL A 92 -10.33 1.07 3.28
N THR A 93 -10.15 0.06 4.12
CA THR A 93 -8.88 -0.67 4.23
C THR A 93 -9.10 -2.17 4.09
N GLN A 94 -8.11 -2.85 3.53
CA GLN A 94 -8.08 -4.30 3.40
C GLN A 94 -6.64 -4.80 3.57
N MET A 95 -6.45 -5.78 4.44
CA MET A 95 -5.19 -6.53 4.50
C MET A 95 -5.24 -7.73 3.55
N GLY A 96 -4.15 -7.98 2.83
CA GLY A 96 -4.00 -9.12 1.94
C GLY A 96 -3.79 -10.42 2.73
N ASN A 97 -4.78 -11.30 2.69
CA ASN A 97 -4.77 -12.63 3.30
C ASN A 97 -5.00 -13.72 2.26
N GLN A 98 -4.32 -13.65 1.14
CA GLN A 98 -4.54 -14.54 0.00
C GLN A 98 -4.39 -16.02 0.35
N GLY A 99 -3.53 -16.37 1.30
CA GLY A 99 -3.42 -17.73 1.83
C GLY A 99 -4.72 -18.29 2.41
N HIS A 100 -5.60 -17.45 2.93
CA HIS A 100 -6.93 -17.84 3.41
C HIS A 100 -7.94 -18.09 2.28
N SER A 101 -7.60 -17.73 1.05
CA SER A 101 -8.43 -17.94 -0.14
C SER A 101 -7.98 -19.14 -0.97
N GLU A 102 -6.94 -19.84 -0.55
CA GLU A 102 -6.45 -21.03 -1.23
C GLU A 102 -7.36 -22.24 -0.96
N ALA A 103 -7.50 -23.11 -1.97
CA ALA A 103 -8.38 -24.29 -1.90
C ALA A 103 -8.08 -25.18 -0.68
N ASN A 104 -6.81 -25.33 -0.32
CA ASN A 104 -6.36 -26.15 0.80
C ASN A 104 -6.80 -25.65 2.18
N TYR A 105 -7.11 -24.36 2.33
CA TYR A 105 -7.56 -23.79 3.59
C TYR A 105 -8.94 -24.33 4.01
N PHE A 106 -9.80 -24.64 3.06
CA PHE A 106 -11.16 -25.14 3.29
C PHE A 106 -11.26 -26.68 3.40
N GLN A 107 -10.14 -27.39 3.29
CA GLN A 107 -10.08 -28.85 3.37
C GLN A 107 -9.69 -29.38 4.76
N LEU A 108 -9.46 -28.50 5.71
CA LEU A 108 -9.20 -28.82 7.11
C LEU A 108 -10.47 -28.64 7.95
#